data_3d6cf8eada98eedb4ac443321365c519
#
_entry.id   3d6cf8eada98eedb4ac443321365c519
#
_cell.length_a   1.000
_cell.length_b   1.000
_cell.length_c   1.000
_cell.angle_alpha   90.00
_cell.angle_beta   90.00
_cell.angle_gamma   90.00
#
_symmetry.space_group_name_H-M   'P 1'
#
loop_
_entity.id
_entity.type
_entity.pdbx_description
1 polymer ?
#
loop_
_entity_poly.entity_id
_entity_poly.type
_entity_poly.pdbx_seq_one_letter_code
_entity_poly.pdbx_strand_id
1 'polypeptide(L)'
;MSEARRIKTALVSVYHKEGLDEIITKLHEEGVEFLSTGGTRQFIESLGYPCKAVEDLTTYPSILGGRVKTLHPKVFGGILCRRELEQDIQQITQYEIPEIDLVIVDLYPFEATVASGAEEQAIIEKIDIGGISLIRAAAKNFKDVVIIASQAQYKPFYDMLMEHGAETTMAERKWFAKEAFAGSSHYDSAIFNYFDAEESSAFRCAMEDGKQLRYGENPHQKGFFFGNLDAMFDQIHGKEISYNNLLDINAAVDLIDEFEDITFAILKHNNACGLASRPTLLEAWKDALAGDPVSAFGGVLITNAVVDKATAEEINNLFFEVIIAPDYDVEALQILTTKKNRIILVRKDVKLPKMQFRSALNGVLVQEKDLSIETAADLKQVTEKAPTAQEIEDMLFANKIVKNSKSNAIVLARGKQLIASGVGQTSRVDALKQAIEKAKSFNFDLNGAVMASDAFFPFPDCVEIADKEGIKAVIQPGGSVRDDLTFQYCNEHGVAMVTTGIRHFKH
;
A
#
# COMPACT_ATOMS: atom_id res chain seq x y z
N MET A 1 -31.93 22.44 16.30
CA MET A 1 -32.97 21.97 15.37
C MET A 1 -32.28 21.52 14.11
N SER A 2 -32.47 20.28 13.70
CA SER A 2 -31.91 19.80 12.42
C SER A 2 -32.68 20.53 11.32
N GLU A 3 -32.01 21.42 10.59
CA GLU A 3 -32.62 22.05 9.41
C GLU A 3 -32.70 20.98 8.31
N ALA A 4 -33.80 20.21 8.34
CA ALA A 4 -34.13 19.29 7.26
C ALA A 4 -34.37 20.09 5.96
N ARG A 5 -33.84 19.57 4.85
CA ARG A 5 -34.06 20.11 3.51
C ARG A 5 -34.64 19.02 2.62
N ARG A 6 -35.76 19.35 1.93
CA ARG A 6 -36.35 18.45 0.95
C ARG A 6 -35.72 18.66 -0.42
N ILE A 7 -35.32 17.58 -1.04
CA ILE A 7 -34.85 17.53 -2.44
C ILE A 7 -36.08 17.67 -3.34
N LYS A 8 -36.13 18.70 -4.18
CA LYS A 8 -37.17 18.94 -5.18
C LYS A 8 -36.62 18.83 -6.61
N THR A 9 -35.36 19.29 -6.81
CA THR A 9 -34.69 19.28 -8.11
C THR A 9 -33.32 18.64 -8.01
N ALA A 10 -33.05 17.66 -8.84
CA ALA A 10 -31.81 16.94 -8.93
C ALA A 10 -31.10 17.21 -10.28
N LEU A 11 -29.88 17.70 -10.24
CA LEU A 11 -28.97 17.71 -11.41
C LEU A 11 -28.16 16.42 -11.40
N VAL A 12 -28.33 15.59 -12.44
CA VAL A 12 -27.64 14.30 -12.58
C VAL A 12 -26.78 14.31 -13.84
N SER A 13 -25.49 14.12 -13.70
CA SER A 13 -24.53 14.07 -14.81
C SER A 13 -23.40 13.12 -14.49
N VAL A 14 -23.51 11.86 -14.87
CA VAL A 14 -22.58 10.80 -14.52
C VAL A 14 -22.00 10.11 -15.75
N TYR A 15 -20.75 9.66 -15.64
CA TYR A 15 -20.09 8.80 -16.61
C TYR A 15 -20.54 7.34 -16.44
N HIS A 16 -20.51 6.81 -15.22
CA HIS A 16 -20.95 5.46 -14.87
C HIS A 16 -22.42 5.48 -14.42
N LYS A 17 -23.17 4.47 -14.82
CA LYS A 17 -24.63 4.43 -14.57
C LYS A 17 -25.06 3.24 -13.73
N GLU A 18 -24.14 2.37 -13.39
CA GLU A 18 -24.39 1.17 -12.58
C GLU A 18 -24.84 1.57 -11.18
N GLY A 19 -26.00 1.06 -10.75
CA GLY A 19 -26.62 1.36 -9.45
C GLY A 19 -27.31 2.72 -9.35
N LEU A 20 -27.37 3.50 -10.44
CA LEU A 20 -28.08 4.78 -10.46
C LEU A 20 -29.60 4.61 -10.60
N ASP A 21 -30.05 3.54 -11.22
CA ASP A 21 -31.46 3.25 -11.52
C ASP A 21 -32.34 3.19 -10.25
N GLU A 22 -31.89 2.54 -9.20
CA GLU A 22 -32.60 2.47 -7.93
C GLU A 22 -32.74 3.86 -7.28
N ILE A 23 -31.71 4.67 -7.33
CA ILE A 23 -31.70 6.05 -6.82
C ILE A 23 -32.68 6.93 -7.59
N ILE A 24 -32.61 6.90 -8.93
CA ILE A 24 -33.51 7.69 -9.79
C ILE A 24 -34.96 7.29 -9.59
N THR A 25 -35.21 5.98 -9.49
CA THR A 25 -36.58 5.46 -9.23
C THR A 25 -37.12 5.99 -7.91
N LYS A 26 -36.31 5.89 -6.82
CA LYS A 26 -36.73 6.36 -5.50
C LYS A 26 -36.94 7.87 -5.45
N LEU A 27 -36.03 8.65 -6.06
CA LEU A 27 -36.21 10.11 -6.17
C LEU A 27 -37.49 10.50 -6.95
N HIS A 28 -37.79 9.77 -8.04
CA HIS A 28 -39.03 10.00 -8.80
C HIS A 28 -40.29 9.71 -7.97
N GLU A 29 -40.30 8.60 -7.21
CA GLU A 29 -41.39 8.28 -6.28
C GLU A 29 -41.62 9.39 -5.24
N GLU A 30 -40.55 10.07 -4.82
CA GLU A 30 -40.60 11.21 -3.89
C GLU A 30 -40.97 12.54 -4.57
N GLY A 31 -41.23 12.55 -5.90
CA GLY A 31 -41.62 13.71 -6.67
C GLY A 31 -40.49 14.66 -7.05
N VAL A 32 -39.25 14.19 -7.10
CA VAL A 32 -38.11 14.99 -7.51
C VAL A 32 -38.07 15.19 -9.01
N GLU A 33 -37.86 16.44 -9.46
CA GLU A 33 -37.63 16.77 -10.87
C GLU A 33 -36.16 16.55 -11.28
N PHE A 34 -35.94 16.00 -12.47
CA PHE A 34 -34.61 15.75 -12.99
C PHE A 34 -34.15 16.77 -14.03
N LEU A 35 -32.90 17.24 -13.88
CA LEU A 35 -32.16 18.04 -14.83
C LEU A 35 -30.91 17.27 -15.21
N SER A 36 -30.63 17.10 -16.51
CA SER A 36 -29.48 16.27 -16.94
C SER A 36 -28.96 16.66 -18.30
N THR A 37 -27.82 16.07 -18.67
CA THR A 37 -27.16 16.27 -19.97
C THR A 37 -26.95 14.94 -20.71
N GLY A 38 -26.96 14.97 -22.05
CA GLY A 38 -26.48 13.90 -22.92
C GLY A 38 -26.95 12.48 -22.55
N GLY A 39 -25.98 11.57 -22.38
CA GLY A 39 -26.27 10.16 -22.14
C GLY A 39 -26.92 9.86 -20.78
N THR A 40 -26.72 10.70 -19.77
CA THR A 40 -27.39 10.53 -18.46
C THR A 40 -28.89 10.88 -18.56
N ARG A 41 -29.23 11.91 -19.35
CA ARG A 41 -30.64 12.23 -19.67
C ARG A 41 -31.31 11.04 -20.35
N GLN A 42 -30.69 10.51 -21.42
CA GLN A 42 -31.23 9.34 -22.14
C GLN A 42 -31.41 8.13 -21.20
N PHE A 43 -30.51 7.92 -20.27
CA PHE A 43 -30.63 6.85 -19.27
C PHE A 43 -31.88 7.07 -18.38
N ILE A 44 -32.10 8.26 -17.82
CA ILE A 44 -33.26 8.57 -16.99
C ILE A 44 -34.56 8.41 -17.79
N GLU A 45 -34.59 8.91 -19.04
CA GLU A 45 -35.75 8.77 -19.93
C GLU A 45 -36.02 7.30 -20.30
N SER A 46 -34.99 6.45 -20.42
CA SER A 46 -35.15 5.02 -20.68
C SER A 46 -35.76 4.24 -19.51
N LEU A 47 -35.66 4.77 -18.29
CA LEU A 47 -36.34 4.24 -17.10
C LEU A 47 -37.84 4.67 -17.07
N GLY A 48 -38.26 5.50 -18.02
CA GLY A 48 -39.64 6.00 -18.11
C GLY A 48 -39.92 7.30 -17.34
N TYR A 49 -38.86 7.98 -16.87
CA TYR A 49 -39.02 9.19 -16.07
C TYR A 49 -38.72 10.47 -16.87
N PRO A 50 -39.49 11.54 -16.69
CA PRO A 50 -39.25 12.81 -17.38
C PRO A 50 -37.95 13.46 -16.89
N CYS A 51 -37.18 14.00 -17.84
CA CYS A 51 -35.92 14.66 -17.52
C CYS A 51 -35.70 15.90 -18.39
N LYS A 52 -35.56 17.08 -17.77
CA LYS A 52 -35.28 18.34 -18.48
C LYS A 52 -33.84 18.38 -18.93
N ALA A 53 -33.59 18.86 -20.14
CA ALA A 53 -32.21 19.10 -20.60
C ALA A 53 -31.60 20.34 -19.91
N VAL A 54 -30.33 20.28 -19.58
CA VAL A 54 -29.58 21.47 -19.10
C VAL A 54 -29.56 22.54 -20.17
N GLU A 55 -29.51 22.18 -21.44
CA GLU A 55 -29.56 23.07 -22.59
C GLU A 55 -30.88 23.87 -22.66
N ASP A 56 -31.99 23.29 -22.23
CA ASP A 56 -33.29 23.99 -22.16
C ASP A 56 -33.29 25.04 -21.03
N LEU A 57 -32.63 24.74 -19.89
CA LEU A 57 -32.46 25.68 -18.78
C LEU A 57 -31.54 26.83 -19.15
N THR A 58 -30.40 26.50 -19.74
CA THR A 58 -29.36 27.49 -20.05
C THR A 58 -29.67 28.29 -21.31
N THR A 59 -30.57 27.78 -22.17
CA THR A 59 -30.83 28.31 -23.54
C THR A 59 -29.57 28.37 -24.39
N TYR A 60 -28.56 27.53 -24.06
CA TYR A 60 -27.28 27.49 -24.73
C TYR A 60 -26.94 26.06 -25.15
N PRO A 61 -26.49 25.86 -26.41
CA PRO A 61 -26.17 24.51 -26.89
C PRO A 61 -24.90 23.96 -26.23
N SER A 62 -24.79 22.64 -26.17
CA SER A 62 -23.53 21.97 -25.84
C SER A 62 -22.51 22.24 -26.96
N ILE A 63 -21.39 22.86 -26.65
CA ILE A 63 -20.34 23.26 -27.59
C ILE A 63 -19.00 22.63 -27.27
N LEU A 64 -18.01 22.78 -28.18
CA LEU A 64 -16.64 22.31 -28.04
C LEU A 64 -16.57 20.79 -27.70
N GLY A 65 -17.34 20.00 -28.44
CA GLY A 65 -17.39 18.55 -28.22
C GLY A 65 -17.99 18.15 -26.86
N GLY A 66 -18.77 19.05 -26.24
CA GLY A 66 -19.39 18.79 -24.94
C GLY A 66 -18.56 19.21 -23.72
N ARG A 67 -17.41 19.85 -23.92
CA ARG A 67 -16.59 20.38 -22.81
C ARG A 67 -17.28 21.54 -22.07
N VAL A 68 -18.22 22.24 -22.71
CA VAL A 68 -19.00 23.32 -22.13
C VAL A 68 -20.49 22.99 -22.24
N LYS A 69 -21.08 22.52 -21.18
CA LYS A 69 -22.50 22.15 -21.06
C LYS A 69 -23.14 22.76 -19.81
N THR A 70 -22.55 22.46 -18.65
CA THR A 70 -23.03 22.82 -17.31
C THR A 70 -22.38 24.08 -16.75
N LEU A 71 -21.30 24.57 -17.37
CA LEU A 71 -20.57 25.78 -16.93
C LEU A 71 -21.36 27.04 -17.29
N HIS A 72 -22.49 27.25 -16.62
CA HIS A 72 -23.41 28.34 -16.93
C HIS A 72 -23.98 28.96 -15.64
N PRO A 73 -24.17 30.31 -15.58
CA PRO A 73 -24.68 30.99 -14.40
C PRO A 73 -26.03 30.44 -13.87
N LYS A 74 -26.92 29.98 -14.76
CA LYS A 74 -28.20 29.37 -14.32
C LYS A 74 -28.01 28.05 -13.58
N VAL A 75 -27.02 27.25 -13.94
CA VAL A 75 -26.71 25.99 -13.24
C VAL A 75 -26.01 26.30 -11.91
N PHE A 76 -24.92 27.05 -11.96
CA PHE A 76 -24.15 27.38 -10.74
C PHE A 76 -24.90 28.29 -9.78
N GLY A 77 -25.74 29.19 -10.27
CA GLY A 77 -26.62 30.01 -9.44
C GLY A 77 -27.63 29.18 -8.66
N GLY A 78 -28.25 28.16 -9.30
CA GLY A 78 -29.16 27.22 -8.65
C GLY A 78 -28.52 26.38 -7.55
N ILE A 79 -27.24 26.02 -7.73
CA ILE A 79 -26.44 25.28 -6.73
C ILE A 79 -25.93 26.18 -5.62
N LEU A 80 -25.42 27.38 -5.93
CA LEU A 80 -24.69 28.25 -4.99
C LEU A 80 -25.59 29.26 -4.25
N CYS A 81 -26.88 29.38 -4.58
CA CYS A 81 -27.81 30.26 -3.91
C CYS A 81 -27.86 29.95 -2.42
N ARG A 82 -27.62 30.98 -1.59
CA ARG A 82 -27.78 30.92 -0.14
C ARG A 82 -29.23 31.20 0.18
N ARG A 83 -30.01 30.17 0.49
CA ARG A 83 -31.47 30.25 0.60
C ARG A 83 -31.98 31.01 1.82
N GLU A 84 -31.10 31.31 2.78
CA GLU A 84 -31.35 32.16 3.92
C GLU A 84 -31.19 33.66 3.61
N LEU A 85 -30.62 34.02 2.43
CA LEU A 85 -30.39 35.41 2.05
C LEU A 85 -31.43 35.90 1.05
N GLU A 86 -32.22 36.85 1.46
CA GLU A 86 -33.27 37.45 0.61
C GLU A 86 -32.73 38.01 -0.69
N GLN A 87 -31.52 38.62 -0.67
CA GLN A 87 -30.87 39.14 -1.85
C GLN A 87 -30.54 38.05 -2.89
N ASP A 88 -30.09 36.86 -2.46
CA ASP A 88 -29.81 35.74 -3.35
C ASP A 88 -31.12 35.23 -3.97
N ILE A 89 -32.20 35.12 -3.16
CA ILE A 89 -33.54 34.70 -3.64
C ILE A 89 -34.08 35.68 -4.67
N GLN A 90 -33.94 37.00 -4.44
CA GLN A 90 -34.36 38.01 -5.41
C GLN A 90 -33.61 37.88 -6.73
N GLN A 91 -32.31 37.61 -6.69
CA GLN A 91 -31.48 37.44 -7.90
C GLN A 91 -31.85 36.18 -8.68
N ILE A 92 -31.99 35.03 -8.02
CA ILE A 92 -32.40 33.80 -8.73
C ILE A 92 -33.78 33.93 -9.34
N THR A 93 -34.70 34.62 -8.68
CA THR A 93 -36.03 34.93 -9.21
C THR A 93 -35.94 35.86 -10.41
N GLN A 94 -35.19 36.95 -10.34
CA GLN A 94 -35.01 37.90 -11.41
C GLN A 94 -34.41 37.27 -12.69
N TYR A 95 -33.49 36.34 -12.54
CA TYR A 95 -32.80 35.69 -13.65
C TYR A 95 -33.38 34.33 -14.03
N GLU A 96 -34.51 33.97 -13.46
CA GLU A 96 -35.22 32.69 -13.71
C GLU A 96 -34.29 31.48 -13.50
N ILE A 97 -33.59 31.45 -12.38
CA ILE A 97 -32.68 30.38 -11.99
C ILE A 97 -33.44 29.42 -11.03
N PRO A 98 -33.62 28.14 -11.37
CA PRO A 98 -34.22 27.17 -10.47
C PRO A 98 -33.27 26.81 -9.34
N GLU A 99 -33.79 26.56 -8.15
CA GLU A 99 -33.04 25.95 -7.06
C GLU A 99 -32.68 24.51 -7.46
N ILE A 100 -31.42 24.11 -7.20
CA ILE A 100 -30.94 22.74 -7.36
C ILE A 100 -30.60 22.21 -5.97
N ASP A 101 -31.31 21.15 -5.53
CA ASP A 101 -31.21 20.61 -4.18
C ASP A 101 -30.23 19.44 -4.08
N LEU A 102 -30.09 18.70 -5.18
CA LEU A 102 -29.24 17.53 -5.29
C LEU A 102 -28.37 17.62 -6.54
N VAL A 103 -27.11 17.29 -6.39
CA VAL A 103 -26.17 17.10 -7.51
C VAL A 103 -25.62 15.68 -7.43
N ILE A 104 -25.79 14.89 -8.50
CA ILE A 104 -25.18 13.56 -8.65
C ILE A 104 -24.22 13.63 -9.83
N VAL A 105 -22.93 13.54 -9.56
CA VAL A 105 -21.87 13.66 -10.56
C VAL A 105 -20.73 12.72 -10.19
N ASP A 106 -20.25 11.95 -11.15
CA ASP A 106 -18.97 11.25 -11.05
C ASP A 106 -17.94 11.86 -12.01
N LEU A 107 -16.67 11.63 -11.71
CA LEU A 107 -15.55 12.12 -12.52
C LEU A 107 -15.16 11.10 -13.59
N TYR A 108 -14.56 11.58 -14.67
CA TYR A 108 -13.96 10.70 -15.66
C TYR A 108 -12.83 9.85 -15.04
N PRO A 109 -12.64 8.60 -15.52
CA PRO A 109 -11.66 7.66 -14.97
C PRO A 109 -10.22 8.00 -15.39
N PHE A 110 -9.68 9.13 -14.90
CA PHE A 110 -8.36 9.63 -15.24
C PHE A 110 -7.25 8.62 -14.89
N GLU A 111 -7.21 8.16 -13.63
CA GLU A 111 -6.18 7.23 -13.15
C GLU A 111 -6.22 5.89 -13.88
N ALA A 112 -7.42 5.35 -14.13
CA ALA A 112 -7.57 4.12 -14.91
C ALA A 112 -7.07 4.28 -16.35
N THR A 113 -7.26 5.48 -16.94
CA THR A 113 -6.77 5.78 -18.29
C THR A 113 -5.25 5.89 -18.31
N VAL A 114 -4.64 6.53 -17.31
CA VAL A 114 -3.17 6.57 -17.14
C VAL A 114 -2.62 5.15 -16.97
N ALA A 115 -3.22 4.35 -16.07
CA ALA A 115 -2.80 2.98 -15.79
C ALA A 115 -2.90 2.04 -17.00
N SER A 116 -3.81 2.32 -17.92
CA SER A 116 -3.94 1.53 -19.17
C SER A 116 -2.81 1.77 -20.18
N GLY A 117 -1.94 2.77 -19.95
CA GLY A 117 -0.89 3.17 -20.90
C GLY A 117 -1.44 3.86 -22.14
N ALA A 118 -2.58 4.54 -22.03
CA ALA A 118 -3.18 5.27 -23.15
C ALA A 118 -2.28 6.43 -23.62
N GLU A 119 -2.48 6.86 -24.87
CA GLU A 119 -1.80 8.02 -25.44
C GLU A 119 -2.12 9.30 -24.67
N GLU A 120 -1.16 10.22 -24.55
CA GLU A 120 -1.24 11.47 -23.79
C GLU A 120 -2.54 12.24 -24.05
N GLN A 121 -2.90 12.39 -25.34
CA GLN A 121 -4.12 13.11 -25.71
C GLN A 121 -5.38 12.45 -25.13
N ALA A 122 -5.45 11.13 -25.07
CA ALA A 122 -6.58 10.40 -24.49
C ALA A 122 -6.64 10.58 -22.97
N ILE A 123 -5.48 10.67 -22.30
CA ILE A 123 -5.37 10.95 -20.86
C ILE A 123 -5.85 12.38 -20.58
N ILE A 124 -5.40 13.37 -21.34
CA ILE A 124 -5.79 14.77 -21.17
C ILE A 124 -7.30 14.96 -21.35
N GLU A 125 -7.93 14.25 -22.28
CA GLU A 125 -9.40 14.30 -22.48
C GLU A 125 -10.18 13.73 -21.26
N LYS A 126 -9.52 13.03 -20.33
CA LYS A 126 -10.14 12.54 -19.09
C LYS A 126 -9.96 13.51 -17.92
N ILE A 127 -9.35 14.67 -18.11
CA ILE A 127 -9.35 15.74 -17.11
C ILE A 127 -10.72 16.40 -17.11
N ASP A 128 -11.51 16.11 -16.08
CA ASP A 128 -12.87 16.63 -15.92
C ASP A 128 -12.85 18.10 -15.50
N ILE A 129 -13.53 18.95 -16.23
CA ILE A 129 -13.69 20.38 -15.92
C ILE A 129 -15.08 20.65 -15.37
N GLY A 130 -16.12 20.12 -15.99
CA GLY A 130 -17.52 20.42 -15.65
C GLY A 130 -17.96 19.69 -14.39
N GLY A 131 -17.69 18.41 -14.29
CA GLY A 131 -18.06 17.56 -13.14
C GLY A 131 -17.38 18.02 -11.86
N ILE A 132 -16.06 18.22 -11.90
CA ILE A 132 -15.31 18.69 -10.72
C ILE A 132 -15.81 20.05 -10.23
N SER A 133 -16.19 20.95 -11.15
CA SER A 133 -16.75 22.27 -10.82
C SER A 133 -18.10 22.16 -10.12
N LEU A 134 -18.98 21.28 -10.59
CA LEU A 134 -20.29 20.99 -9.98
C LEU A 134 -20.13 20.38 -8.58
N ILE A 135 -19.22 19.41 -8.43
CA ILE A 135 -18.91 18.76 -7.15
C ILE A 135 -18.50 19.82 -6.12
N ARG A 136 -17.53 20.67 -6.47
CA ARG A 136 -17.05 21.72 -5.57
C ARG A 136 -18.10 22.78 -5.24
N ALA A 137 -18.93 23.16 -6.21
CA ALA A 137 -20.01 24.12 -5.99
C ALA A 137 -21.05 23.59 -5.00
N ALA A 138 -21.54 22.37 -5.22
CA ALA A 138 -22.53 21.73 -4.37
C ALA A 138 -21.95 21.46 -2.95
N ALA A 139 -20.74 20.93 -2.86
CA ALA A 139 -20.06 20.71 -1.58
C ALA A 139 -19.87 22.01 -0.78
N LYS A 140 -19.54 23.11 -1.45
CA LYS A 140 -19.43 24.44 -0.80
C LYS A 140 -20.77 24.88 -0.20
N ASN A 141 -21.87 24.61 -0.89
CA ASN A 141 -23.22 25.02 -0.42
C ASN A 141 -23.97 23.89 0.30
N PHE A 142 -23.28 23.04 1.04
CA PHE A 142 -23.86 21.89 1.75
C PHE A 142 -24.97 22.26 2.74
N LYS A 143 -25.11 23.53 3.11
CA LYS A 143 -26.24 24.00 3.92
C LYS A 143 -27.58 23.79 3.21
N ASP A 144 -27.60 23.91 1.91
CA ASP A 144 -28.80 23.90 1.09
C ASP A 144 -28.82 22.74 0.07
N VAL A 145 -27.66 22.19 -0.31
CA VAL A 145 -27.51 21.22 -1.39
C VAL A 145 -26.83 19.94 -0.90
N VAL A 146 -27.32 18.79 -1.33
CA VAL A 146 -26.62 17.52 -1.16
C VAL A 146 -25.85 17.17 -2.44
N ILE A 147 -24.65 16.62 -2.28
CA ILE A 147 -23.78 16.21 -3.38
C ILE A 147 -23.43 14.73 -3.28
N ILE A 148 -23.61 14.00 -4.35
CA ILE A 148 -23.16 12.63 -4.54
C ILE A 148 -22.09 12.67 -5.63
N ALA A 149 -20.82 12.50 -5.22
CA ALA A 149 -19.65 12.75 -6.06
C ALA A 149 -18.98 11.47 -6.60
N SER A 150 -19.49 10.30 -6.21
CA SER A 150 -18.98 9.00 -6.68
C SER A 150 -20.00 7.88 -6.47
N GLN A 151 -19.82 6.77 -7.21
CA GLN A 151 -20.64 5.55 -7.05
C GLN A 151 -20.54 4.95 -5.62
N ALA A 152 -19.41 5.11 -4.94
CA ALA A 152 -19.24 4.63 -3.56
C ALA A 152 -20.26 5.25 -2.59
N GLN A 153 -20.82 6.42 -2.94
CA GLN A 153 -21.83 7.13 -2.14
C GLN A 153 -23.27 6.74 -2.49
N TYR A 154 -23.48 5.92 -3.52
CA TYR A 154 -24.84 5.53 -3.96
C TYR A 154 -25.57 4.74 -2.88
N LYS A 155 -24.92 3.73 -2.29
CA LYS A 155 -25.54 2.94 -1.23
C LYS A 155 -25.88 3.78 0.03
N PRO A 156 -24.97 4.56 0.63
CA PRO A 156 -25.30 5.46 1.74
C PRO A 156 -26.44 6.43 1.40
N PHE A 157 -26.45 6.96 0.18
CA PHE A 157 -27.52 7.88 -0.24
C PHE A 157 -28.86 7.17 -0.42
N TYR A 158 -28.86 5.98 -1.01
CA TYR A 158 -30.07 5.17 -1.16
C TYR A 158 -30.64 4.76 0.20
N ASP A 159 -29.79 4.31 1.12
CA ASP A 159 -30.20 3.97 2.49
C ASP A 159 -30.86 5.17 3.19
N MET A 160 -30.32 6.38 3.02
CA MET A 160 -30.90 7.63 3.51
C MET A 160 -32.25 7.91 2.86
N LEU A 161 -32.40 7.75 1.54
CA LEU A 161 -33.69 7.92 0.85
C LEU A 161 -34.73 6.91 1.32
N MET A 162 -34.35 5.71 1.67
CA MET A 162 -35.26 4.70 2.23
C MET A 162 -35.71 5.03 3.66
N GLU A 163 -34.85 5.70 4.44
CA GLU A 163 -35.15 6.06 5.82
C GLU A 163 -36.01 7.33 5.95
N HIS A 164 -35.70 8.38 5.15
CA HIS A 164 -36.33 9.70 5.31
C HIS A 164 -37.06 10.20 4.05
N GLY A 165 -37.11 9.41 2.97
CA GLY A 165 -37.56 9.90 1.67
C GLY A 165 -36.59 10.95 1.10
N ALA A 166 -37.10 11.94 0.39
CA ALA A 166 -36.27 12.99 -0.20
C ALA A 166 -35.86 14.11 0.79
N GLU A 167 -35.84 13.85 2.08
CA GLU A 167 -35.39 14.81 3.09
C GLU A 167 -33.95 14.53 3.51
N THR A 168 -33.17 15.59 3.77
CA THR A 168 -31.77 15.49 4.20
C THR A 168 -31.53 16.35 5.42
N THR A 169 -30.74 15.84 6.37
CA THR A 169 -30.29 16.61 7.53
C THR A 169 -29.02 17.39 7.21
N MET A 170 -28.71 18.41 8.00
CA MET A 170 -27.45 19.15 7.91
C MET A 170 -26.22 18.23 8.08
N ALA A 171 -26.28 17.23 8.95
CA ALA A 171 -25.19 16.30 9.21
C ALA A 171 -24.89 15.43 7.99
N GLU A 172 -25.91 14.90 7.33
CA GLU A 172 -25.78 14.13 6.09
C GLU A 172 -25.20 14.97 4.96
N ARG A 173 -25.75 16.15 4.70
CA ARG A 173 -25.20 17.04 3.66
C ARG A 173 -23.76 17.41 3.91
N LYS A 174 -23.38 17.66 5.17
CA LYS A 174 -21.99 17.92 5.56
C LYS A 174 -21.08 16.70 5.36
N TRP A 175 -21.60 15.50 5.62
CA TRP A 175 -20.86 14.26 5.38
C TRP A 175 -20.59 14.06 3.88
N PHE A 176 -21.63 14.17 3.04
CA PHE A 176 -21.47 14.08 1.58
C PHE A 176 -20.54 15.17 1.03
N ALA A 177 -20.57 16.39 1.58
CA ALA A 177 -19.64 17.44 1.19
C ALA A 177 -18.19 17.12 1.55
N LYS A 178 -17.95 16.50 2.70
CA LYS A 178 -16.61 16.00 3.10
C LYS A 178 -16.11 14.97 2.08
N GLU A 179 -16.93 13.98 1.75
CA GLU A 179 -16.60 12.94 0.78
C GLU A 179 -16.36 13.54 -0.63
N ALA A 180 -17.14 14.53 -1.03
CA ALA A 180 -16.96 15.23 -2.29
C ALA A 180 -15.60 15.97 -2.37
N PHE A 181 -15.16 16.61 -1.27
CA PHE A 181 -13.85 17.25 -1.21
C PHE A 181 -12.71 16.23 -1.11
N ALA A 182 -12.91 15.07 -0.49
CA ALA A 182 -11.94 13.97 -0.51
C ALA A 182 -11.69 13.51 -1.96
N GLY A 183 -12.75 13.17 -2.70
CA GLY A 183 -12.64 12.78 -4.11
C GLY A 183 -12.02 13.87 -4.99
N SER A 184 -12.42 15.14 -4.81
CA SER A 184 -11.84 16.27 -5.56
C SER A 184 -10.35 16.45 -5.29
N SER A 185 -9.91 16.34 -4.03
CA SER A 185 -8.48 16.49 -3.69
C SER A 185 -7.64 15.32 -4.19
N HIS A 186 -8.18 14.10 -4.14
CA HIS A 186 -7.54 12.91 -4.71
C HIS A 186 -7.36 13.06 -6.22
N TYR A 187 -8.43 13.45 -6.93
CA TYR A 187 -8.43 13.63 -8.38
C TYR A 187 -7.39 14.67 -8.83
N ASP A 188 -7.38 15.85 -8.21
CA ASP A 188 -6.40 16.90 -8.51
C ASP A 188 -4.96 16.46 -8.17
N SER A 189 -4.78 15.68 -7.11
CA SER A 189 -3.46 15.11 -6.75
C SER A 189 -2.98 14.10 -7.79
N ALA A 190 -3.86 13.26 -8.32
CA ALA A 190 -3.53 12.31 -9.37
C ALA A 190 -3.12 13.02 -10.67
N ILE A 191 -3.86 14.06 -11.06
CA ILE A 191 -3.53 14.89 -12.23
C ILE A 191 -2.17 15.58 -12.02
N PHE A 192 -1.97 16.21 -10.86
CA PHE A 192 -0.69 16.85 -10.53
C PHE A 192 0.47 15.87 -10.64
N ASN A 193 0.35 14.69 -10.03
CA ASN A 193 1.41 13.67 -10.05
C ASN A 193 1.71 13.16 -11.48
N TYR A 194 0.71 13.12 -12.36
CA TYR A 194 0.93 12.78 -13.77
C TYR A 194 1.82 13.81 -14.46
N PHE A 195 1.60 15.11 -14.24
CA PHE A 195 2.40 16.18 -14.84
C PHE A 195 3.76 16.37 -14.16
N ASP A 196 3.88 16.05 -12.88
CA ASP A 196 5.11 16.24 -12.06
C ASP A 196 6.03 14.99 -12.08
N ALA A 197 5.71 13.98 -12.88
CA ALA A 197 6.38 12.67 -12.84
C ALA A 197 7.91 12.73 -13.00
N GLU A 198 8.43 13.69 -13.77
CA GLU A 198 9.87 13.87 -14.02
C GLU A 198 10.53 14.88 -13.07
N GLU A 199 9.79 15.88 -12.61
CA GLU A 199 10.34 16.99 -11.82
C GLU A 199 10.37 16.74 -10.32
N SER A 200 9.38 16.00 -9.80
CA SER A 200 9.19 15.75 -8.35
C SER A 200 9.18 17.04 -7.52
N SER A 201 8.50 18.07 -8.04
CA SER A 201 8.53 19.43 -7.49
C SER A 201 7.75 19.54 -6.18
N ALA A 202 6.78 18.65 -5.94
CA ALA A 202 6.01 18.62 -4.71
C ALA A 202 5.50 17.19 -4.38
N PHE A 203 5.46 16.86 -3.11
CA PHE A 203 4.86 15.60 -2.65
C PHE A 203 3.35 15.75 -2.50
N ARG A 204 2.59 14.93 -3.23
CA ARG A 204 1.14 14.80 -3.14
C ARG A 204 0.79 13.33 -3.00
N CYS A 205 0.15 12.96 -1.90
CA CYS A 205 -0.32 11.61 -1.64
C CYS A 205 -1.72 11.70 -1.02
N ALA A 206 -2.70 11.11 -1.69
CA ALA A 206 -4.06 10.98 -1.17
C ALA A 206 -4.35 9.49 -0.99
N MET A 207 -4.72 9.09 0.21
CA MET A 207 -5.16 7.74 0.55
C MET A 207 -6.48 7.85 1.28
N GLU A 208 -7.44 7.08 0.83
CA GLU A 208 -8.77 6.99 1.42
C GLU A 208 -8.87 5.76 2.34
N ASP A 209 -10.06 5.45 2.83
CA ASP A 209 -10.35 4.26 3.64
C ASP A 209 -9.50 4.12 4.91
N GLY A 210 -9.32 5.24 5.62
CA GLY A 210 -8.60 5.27 6.88
C GLY A 210 -9.25 4.41 7.95
N LYS A 211 -8.58 3.33 8.40
CA LYS A 211 -9.01 2.50 9.52
C LYS A 211 -8.27 2.91 10.79
N GLN A 212 -9.01 3.25 11.84
CA GLN A 212 -8.41 3.43 13.16
C GLN A 212 -7.99 2.08 13.70
N LEU A 213 -6.72 1.97 14.06
CA LEU A 213 -6.16 0.79 14.72
C LEU A 213 -6.37 0.90 16.23
N ARG A 214 -6.22 -0.20 16.94
CA ARG A 214 -6.38 -0.24 18.41
C ARG A 214 -5.51 0.80 19.12
N TYR A 215 -4.27 0.99 18.64
CA TYR A 215 -3.30 2.03 19.05
C TYR A 215 -2.17 2.06 18.02
N GLY A 216 -1.21 3.00 18.13
CA GLY A 216 0.00 3.06 17.31
C GLY A 216 1.05 2.03 17.74
N GLU A 217 2.33 2.38 17.75
CA GLU A 217 3.38 1.48 18.27
C GLU A 217 3.19 1.18 19.77
N ASN A 218 2.70 2.16 20.51
CA ASN A 218 2.47 2.05 21.96
C ASN A 218 1.02 2.36 22.33
N PRO A 219 0.50 1.79 23.45
CA PRO A 219 -0.91 1.91 23.83
C PRO A 219 -1.43 3.34 24.03
N HIS A 220 -0.57 4.29 24.34
CA HIS A 220 -0.95 5.70 24.53
C HIS A 220 -0.99 6.50 23.22
N GLN A 221 -0.55 5.92 22.11
CA GLN A 221 -0.51 6.57 20.80
C GLN A 221 -1.73 6.15 19.97
N LYS A 222 -2.41 7.12 19.35
CA LYS A 222 -3.45 6.80 18.33
C LYS A 222 -2.76 6.36 17.04
N GLY A 223 -3.22 5.26 16.46
CA GLY A 223 -2.75 4.73 15.20
C GLY A 223 -3.87 4.64 14.17
N PHE A 224 -3.52 4.85 12.90
CA PHE A 224 -4.42 4.71 11.76
C PHE A 224 -3.64 4.02 10.64
N PHE A 225 -4.35 3.26 9.83
CA PHE A 225 -3.88 2.76 8.55
C PHE A 225 -4.76 3.34 7.46
N PHE A 226 -4.15 3.89 6.43
CA PHE A 226 -4.82 4.38 5.24
C PHE A 226 -4.42 3.51 4.07
N GLY A 227 -5.37 2.89 3.40
CA GLY A 227 -5.17 1.98 2.30
C GLY A 227 -6.08 0.75 2.40
N ASN A 228 -6.07 -0.07 1.34
CA ASN A 228 -6.94 -1.24 1.22
C ASN A 228 -6.16 -2.54 1.51
N LEU A 229 -6.20 -3.02 2.75
CA LEU A 229 -5.58 -4.30 3.12
C LEU A 229 -6.27 -5.50 2.47
N ASP A 230 -7.58 -5.41 2.21
CA ASP A 230 -8.34 -6.50 1.59
C ASP A 230 -7.94 -6.72 0.12
N ALA A 231 -7.35 -5.71 -0.52
CA ALA A 231 -6.73 -5.90 -1.84
C ALA A 231 -5.48 -6.79 -1.78
N MET A 232 -4.77 -6.82 -0.64
CA MET A 232 -3.50 -7.54 -0.47
C MET A 232 -3.65 -8.90 0.21
N PHE A 233 -4.60 -9.01 1.15
CA PHE A 233 -4.76 -10.18 1.98
C PHE A 233 -6.23 -10.52 2.20
N ASP A 234 -6.55 -11.81 2.29
CA ASP A 234 -7.76 -12.27 2.93
C ASP A 234 -7.41 -12.69 4.35
N GLN A 235 -7.88 -11.93 5.34
CA GLN A 235 -7.76 -12.34 6.73
C GLN A 235 -8.85 -13.37 7.05
N ILE A 236 -8.47 -14.65 7.09
CA ILE A 236 -9.41 -15.76 7.28
C ILE A 236 -9.60 -16.15 8.74
N HIS A 237 -8.76 -15.68 9.65
CA HIS A 237 -8.87 -15.98 11.10
C HIS A 237 -8.14 -14.94 11.94
N GLY A 238 -8.54 -14.86 13.24
CA GLY A 238 -7.80 -14.18 14.30
C GLY A 238 -8.32 -12.79 14.68
N LYS A 239 -7.55 -12.13 15.55
CA LYS A 239 -7.82 -10.76 16.02
C LYS A 239 -7.52 -9.73 14.93
N GLU A 240 -7.96 -8.48 15.12
CA GLU A 240 -7.57 -7.37 14.27
C GLU A 240 -6.05 -7.18 14.21
N ILE A 241 -5.55 -6.85 13.01
CA ILE A 241 -4.13 -6.56 12.77
C ILE A 241 -3.77 -5.26 13.47
N SER A 242 -2.71 -5.28 14.27
CA SER A 242 -2.21 -4.10 14.98
C SER A 242 -1.23 -3.29 14.14
N TYR A 243 -0.93 -2.06 14.58
CA TYR A 243 0.10 -1.21 13.99
C TYR A 243 1.44 -1.93 13.86
N ASN A 244 1.92 -2.57 14.95
CA ASN A 244 3.18 -3.29 14.94
C ASN A 244 3.13 -4.54 14.04
N ASN A 245 1.98 -5.25 13.99
CA ASN A 245 1.85 -6.36 13.03
C ASN A 245 1.95 -5.87 11.59
N LEU A 246 1.38 -4.70 11.23
CA LEU A 246 1.49 -4.16 9.88
C LEU A 246 2.94 -3.84 9.49
N LEU A 247 3.74 -3.30 10.42
CA LEU A 247 5.17 -3.07 10.17
C LEU A 247 5.94 -4.38 9.92
N ASP A 248 5.69 -5.40 10.77
CA ASP A 248 6.32 -6.71 10.62
C ASP A 248 5.84 -7.44 9.36
N ILE A 249 4.54 -7.35 9.02
CA ILE A 249 3.96 -7.89 7.78
C ILE A 249 4.62 -7.26 6.55
N ASN A 250 4.77 -5.93 6.53
CA ASN A 250 5.43 -5.25 5.42
C ASN A 250 6.88 -5.74 5.25
N ALA A 251 7.65 -5.85 6.33
CA ALA A 251 9.02 -6.37 6.28
C ALA A 251 9.06 -7.83 5.82
N ALA A 252 8.09 -8.65 6.23
CA ALA A 252 7.98 -10.05 5.84
C ALA A 252 7.67 -10.21 4.35
N VAL A 253 6.75 -9.39 3.82
CA VAL A 253 6.40 -9.38 2.39
C VAL A 253 7.58 -8.92 1.55
N ASP A 254 8.23 -7.80 1.91
CA ASP A 254 9.40 -7.31 1.18
C ASP A 254 10.53 -8.37 1.14
N LEU A 255 10.73 -9.11 2.23
CA LEU A 255 11.77 -10.14 2.31
C LEU A 255 11.43 -11.39 1.48
N ILE A 256 10.22 -11.95 1.62
CA ILE A 256 9.87 -13.22 0.97
C ILE A 256 9.81 -13.11 -0.55
N ASP A 257 9.52 -11.91 -1.07
CA ASP A 257 9.45 -11.64 -2.51
C ASP A 257 10.80 -11.77 -3.24
N GLU A 258 11.89 -11.86 -2.49
CA GLU A 258 13.22 -12.05 -3.08
C GLU A 258 13.56 -13.52 -3.35
N PHE A 259 12.73 -14.46 -2.91
CA PHE A 259 13.00 -15.90 -3.00
C PHE A 259 12.05 -16.60 -3.96
N GLU A 260 12.63 -17.35 -4.91
CA GLU A 260 11.88 -18.19 -5.84
C GLU A 260 11.74 -19.65 -5.32
N ASP A 261 12.75 -20.17 -4.64
CA ASP A 261 12.72 -21.48 -3.98
C ASP A 261 11.68 -21.49 -2.85
N ILE A 262 11.18 -22.68 -2.48
CA ILE A 262 10.31 -22.85 -1.30
C ILE A 262 11.05 -22.33 -0.08
N THR A 263 10.56 -21.23 0.48
CA THR A 263 11.22 -20.49 1.56
C THR A 263 10.24 -20.25 2.71
N PHE A 264 10.73 -20.42 3.92
CA PHE A 264 10.03 -20.04 5.14
C PHE A 264 10.85 -18.99 5.90
N ALA A 265 10.21 -17.89 6.28
CA ALA A 265 10.83 -16.82 7.06
C ALA A 265 10.07 -16.54 8.36
N ILE A 266 10.80 -16.24 9.40
CA ILE A 266 10.32 -15.84 10.73
C ILE A 266 10.90 -14.47 11.04
N LEU A 267 10.02 -13.48 11.23
CA LEU A 267 10.42 -12.11 11.51
C LEU A 267 9.94 -11.66 12.87
N LYS A 268 10.72 -10.78 13.47
CA LYS A 268 10.36 -10.06 14.70
C LYS A 268 10.99 -8.68 14.67
N HIS A 269 10.19 -7.66 14.98
CA HIS A 269 10.61 -6.25 14.94
C HIS A 269 11.30 -5.88 13.62
N ASN A 270 10.64 -6.23 12.50
CA ASN A 270 11.05 -5.96 11.12
C ASN A 270 12.34 -6.66 10.65
N ASN A 271 12.90 -7.60 11.40
CA ASN A 271 14.10 -8.34 11.03
C ASN A 271 13.85 -9.84 11.04
N ALA A 272 14.49 -10.55 10.12
CA ALA A 272 14.47 -12.01 10.12
C ALA A 272 15.27 -12.57 11.30
N CYS A 273 14.66 -13.40 12.12
CA CYS A 273 15.33 -14.20 13.13
C CYS A 273 15.51 -15.65 12.69
N GLY A 274 14.78 -16.10 11.66
CA GLY A 274 14.93 -17.39 11.03
C GLY A 274 14.52 -17.34 9.57
N LEU A 275 15.26 -17.98 8.69
CA LEU A 275 14.94 -18.11 7.28
C LEU A 275 15.66 -19.30 6.67
N ALA A 276 14.96 -20.11 5.90
CA ALA A 276 15.58 -21.20 5.14
C ALA A 276 14.81 -21.49 3.85
N SER A 277 15.54 -21.87 2.79
CA SER A 277 14.99 -22.40 1.56
C SER A 277 15.30 -23.89 1.45
N ARG A 278 14.26 -24.74 1.24
CA ARG A 278 14.38 -26.20 1.18
C ARG A 278 13.48 -26.79 0.12
N PRO A 279 13.72 -28.06 -0.28
CA PRO A 279 12.84 -28.76 -1.22
C PRO A 279 11.40 -28.93 -0.72
N THR A 280 11.19 -29.00 0.60
CA THR A 280 9.87 -29.11 1.24
C THR A 280 9.65 -27.97 2.23
N LEU A 281 8.38 -27.57 2.41
CA LEU A 281 8.04 -26.49 3.34
C LEU A 281 8.32 -26.88 4.79
N LEU A 282 8.09 -28.12 5.14
CA LEU A 282 8.37 -28.66 6.48
C LEU A 282 9.86 -28.55 6.85
N GLU A 283 10.75 -28.88 5.92
CA GLU A 283 12.19 -28.73 6.12
C GLU A 283 12.56 -27.25 6.23
N ALA A 284 12.01 -26.38 5.35
CA ALA A 284 12.23 -24.95 5.38
C ALA A 284 11.80 -24.35 6.74
N TRP A 285 10.64 -24.75 7.26
CA TRP A 285 10.18 -24.35 8.59
C TRP A 285 11.14 -24.78 9.71
N LYS A 286 11.54 -26.05 9.73
CA LYS A 286 12.42 -26.58 10.80
C LYS A 286 13.76 -25.86 10.84
N ASP A 287 14.35 -25.65 9.69
CA ASP A 287 15.65 -25.00 9.57
C ASP A 287 15.54 -23.48 9.81
N ALA A 288 14.44 -22.83 9.40
CA ALA A 288 14.19 -21.44 9.75
C ALA A 288 14.05 -21.27 11.28
N LEU A 289 13.28 -22.13 11.93
CA LEU A 289 13.10 -22.06 13.39
C LEU A 289 14.41 -22.32 14.15
N ALA A 290 15.27 -23.22 13.63
CA ALA A 290 16.56 -23.56 14.25
C ALA A 290 17.51 -22.34 14.33
N GLY A 291 17.39 -21.37 13.45
CA GLY A 291 18.22 -20.16 13.42
C GLY A 291 18.12 -19.33 14.72
N ASP A 292 16.89 -19.14 15.25
CA ASP A 292 16.63 -18.46 16.53
C ASP A 292 15.26 -18.84 17.09
N PRO A 293 15.14 -19.99 17.74
CA PRO A 293 13.88 -20.46 18.27
C PRO A 293 13.35 -19.59 19.45
N VAL A 294 14.22 -18.82 20.09
CA VAL A 294 13.84 -17.93 21.19
C VAL A 294 13.15 -16.67 20.66
N SER A 295 13.73 -16.02 19.65
CA SER A 295 13.16 -14.82 19.06
C SER A 295 11.91 -15.12 18.21
N ALA A 296 11.77 -16.34 17.68
CA ALA A 296 10.61 -16.77 16.92
C ALA A 296 9.29 -16.70 17.70
N PHE A 297 9.36 -16.81 19.04
CA PHE A 297 8.19 -16.68 19.91
C PHE A 297 7.53 -15.30 19.76
N GLY A 298 6.26 -15.28 19.39
CA GLY A 298 5.48 -14.07 19.16
C GLY A 298 5.85 -13.33 17.85
N GLY A 299 6.53 -13.98 16.93
CA GLY A 299 6.91 -13.42 15.63
C GLY A 299 5.81 -13.46 14.57
N VAL A 300 6.17 -12.97 13.39
CA VAL A 300 5.41 -13.06 12.14
C VAL A 300 6.05 -14.10 11.25
N LEU A 301 5.25 -15.04 10.79
CA LEU A 301 5.64 -16.15 9.92
C LEU A 301 5.21 -15.86 8.49
N ILE A 302 6.08 -16.13 7.51
CA ILE A 302 5.72 -16.00 6.10
C ILE A 302 6.39 -17.08 5.25
N THR A 303 5.67 -17.54 4.24
CA THR A 303 6.19 -18.45 3.23
C THR A 303 5.63 -18.10 1.85
N ASN A 304 6.37 -18.48 0.80
CA ASN A 304 5.93 -18.41 -0.60
C ASN A 304 5.31 -19.71 -1.12
N ALA A 305 5.06 -20.69 -0.25
CA ALA A 305 4.44 -21.98 -0.59
C ALA A 305 3.14 -22.20 0.19
N VAL A 306 2.29 -23.11 -0.31
CA VAL A 306 1.06 -23.52 0.37
C VAL A 306 1.41 -24.25 1.66
N VAL A 307 0.76 -23.88 2.77
CA VAL A 307 1.00 -24.53 4.08
C VAL A 307 0.22 -25.84 4.13
N ASP A 308 0.96 -26.95 4.18
CA ASP A 308 0.42 -28.29 4.31
C ASP A 308 0.16 -28.67 5.78
N LYS A 309 -0.53 -29.80 5.96
CA LYS A 309 -0.85 -30.36 7.28
C LYS A 309 0.40 -30.60 8.14
N ALA A 310 1.42 -31.24 7.57
CA ALA A 310 2.62 -31.62 8.32
C ALA A 310 3.37 -30.41 8.84
N THR A 311 3.48 -29.36 8.03
CA THR A 311 4.07 -28.07 8.41
C THR A 311 3.22 -27.37 9.46
N ALA A 312 1.88 -27.38 9.32
CA ALA A 312 0.96 -26.75 10.26
C ALA A 312 1.02 -27.43 11.66
N GLU A 313 1.17 -28.74 11.74
CA GLU A 313 1.34 -29.48 13.00
C GLU A 313 2.60 -29.02 13.76
N GLU A 314 3.71 -28.82 13.07
CA GLU A 314 4.95 -28.33 13.67
C GLU A 314 4.87 -26.85 14.08
N ILE A 315 4.35 -25.99 13.19
CA ILE A 315 4.14 -24.56 13.45
C ILE A 315 3.23 -24.37 14.68
N ASN A 316 2.23 -25.21 14.88
CA ASN A 316 1.25 -25.10 15.95
C ASN A 316 1.88 -25.20 17.36
N ASN A 317 3.09 -25.77 17.46
CA ASN A 317 3.83 -25.86 18.73
C ASN A 317 4.47 -24.52 19.15
N LEU A 318 4.57 -23.55 18.22
CA LEU A 318 5.10 -22.23 18.50
C LEU A 318 3.95 -21.22 18.73
N PHE A 319 4.10 -20.33 19.72
CA PHE A 319 3.27 -19.14 19.78
C PHE A 319 3.79 -18.10 18.79
N PHE A 320 2.91 -17.65 17.89
CA PHE A 320 3.18 -16.57 16.93
C PHE A 320 1.94 -15.68 16.73
N GLU A 321 2.14 -14.45 16.28
CA GLU A 321 1.07 -13.48 16.10
C GLU A 321 0.38 -13.61 14.75
N VAL A 322 1.14 -13.75 13.66
CA VAL A 322 0.67 -13.74 12.28
C VAL A 322 1.33 -14.85 11.48
N ILE A 323 0.58 -15.50 10.60
CA ILE A 323 1.12 -16.33 9.52
C ILE A 323 0.56 -15.87 8.18
N ILE A 324 1.44 -15.81 7.16
CA ILE A 324 1.15 -15.34 5.81
C ILE A 324 1.60 -16.42 4.82
N ALA A 325 0.71 -16.86 3.96
CA ALA A 325 1.01 -17.79 2.89
C ALA A 325 0.13 -17.50 1.66
N PRO A 326 0.50 -17.98 0.47
CA PRO A 326 -0.36 -17.87 -0.71
C PRO A 326 -1.66 -18.70 -0.57
N ASP A 327 -1.61 -19.81 0.17
CA ASP A 327 -2.78 -20.64 0.49
C ASP A 327 -2.48 -21.62 1.63
N TYR A 328 -3.50 -22.35 2.10
CA TYR A 328 -3.42 -23.32 3.18
C TYR A 328 -4.27 -24.54 2.85
N ASP A 329 -3.75 -25.75 3.07
CA ASP A 329 -4.56 -26.95 3.00
C ASP A 329 -5.68 -26.94 4.07
N VAL A 330 -6.80 -27.59 3.78
CA VAL A 330 -7.97 -27.64 4.69
C VAL A 330 -7.58 -28.17 6.08
N GLU A 331 -6.77 -29.24 6.13
CA GLU A 331 -6.29 -29.79 7.40
C GLU A 331 -5.32 -28.86 8.13
N ALA A 332 -4.48 -28.11 7.39
CA ALA A 332 -3.62 -27.09 7.96
C ALA A 332 -4.43 -25.99 8.65
N LEU A 333 -5.50 -25.50 7.99
CA LEU A 333 -6.41 -24.51 8.57
C LEU A 333 -7.09 -25.01 9.83
N GLN A 334 -7.56 -26.25 9.85
CA GLN A 334 -8.18 -26.86 11.05
C GLN A 334 -7.23 -26.83 12.26
N ILE A 335 -5.94 -27.05 12.03
CA ILE A 335 -4.91 -27.01 13.09
C ILE A 335 -4.64 -25.56 13.50
N LEU A 336 -4.38 -24.68 12.56
CA LEU A 336 -3.93 -23.32 12.81
C LEU A 336 -5.03 -22.45 13.48
N THR A 337 -6.30 -22.66 13.13
CA THR A 337 -7.46 -21.93 13.69
C THR A 337 -7.80 -22.32 15.14
N THR A 338 -7.19 -23.34 15.71
CA THR A 338 -7.40 -23.73 17.12
C THR A 338 -7.03 -22.64 18.13
N LYS A 339 -6.21 -21.67 17.73
CA LYS A 339 -5.79 -20.53 18.59
C LYS A 339 -6.53 -19.26 18.17
N LYS A 340 -7.57 -18.90 18.93
CA LYS A 340 -8.53 -17.80 18.63
C LYS A 340 -7.90 -16.47 18.14
N ASN A 341 -6.78 -16.07 18.70
CA ASN A 341 -6.19 -14.75 18.41
C ASN A 341 -5.11 -14.76 17.31
N ARG A 342 -4.76 -15.94 16.80
CA ARG A 342 -3.75 -16.10 15.74
C ARG A 342 -4.27 -15.51 14.44
N ILE A 343 -3.54 -14.58 13.85
CA ILE A 343 -3.91 -13.95 12.59
C ILE A 343 -3.42 -14.85 11.45
N ILE A 344 -4.34 -15.25 10.55
CA ILE A 344 -4.03 -16.07 9.38
C ILE A 344 -4.42 -15.27 8.15
N LEU A 345 -3.43 -14.99 7.28
CA LEU A 345 -3.56 -14.20 6.07
C LEU A 345 -3.27 -15.05 4.84
N VAL A 346 -4.21 -15.06 3.89
CA VAL A 346 -3.95 -15.52 2.52
C VAL A 346 -3.47 -14.34 1.71
N ARG A 347 -2.27 -14.44 1.16
CA ARG A 347 -1.66 -13.39 0.36
C ARG A 347 -2.19 -13.41 -1.06
N LYS A 348 -2.57 -12.24 -1.58
CA LYS A 348 -2.96 -12.03 -2.98
C LYS A 348 -1.74 -11.56 -3.79
N ASP A 349 -1.74 -11.89 -5.08
CA ASP A 349 -0.70 -11.40 -6.01
C ASP A 349 -0.97 -9.96 -6.40
N VAL A 350 -0.46 -9.03 -5.60
CA VAL A 350 -0.58 -7.58 -5.83
C VAL A 350 0.80 -6.94 -5.84
N LYS A 351 1.08 -6.18 -6.89
CA LYS A 351 2.34 -5.42 -7.00
C LYS A 351 2.30 -4.21 -6.07
N LEU A 352 3.28 -4.14 -5.19
CA LEU A 352 3.47 -2.99 -4.31
C LEU A 352 4.04 -1.78 -5.07
N PRO A 353 3.78 -0.53 -4.61
CA PRO A 353 4.40 0.66 -5.17
C PRO A 353 5.94 0.58 -5.12
N LYS A 354 6.58 1.05 -6.19
CA LYS A 354 8.05 1.13 -6.25
C LYS A 354 8.62 2.24 -5.39
N MET A 355 7.85 3.30 -5.16
CA MET A 355 8.23 4.42 -4.30
C MET A 355 7.84 4.16 -2.85
N GLN A 356 8.65 4.65 -1.93
CA GLN A 356 8.34 4.67 -0.50
C GLN A 356 8.60 6.05 0.07
N PHE A 357 7.88 6.40 1.13
CA PHE A 357 8.06 7.66 1.82
C PHE A 357 7.91 7.50 3.33
N ARG A 358 8.51 8.41 4.07
CA ARG A 358 8.35 8.50 5.52
C ARG A 358 8.45 9.94 6.00
N SER A 359 7.77 10.26 7.08
CA SER A 359 7.92 11.56 7.75
C SER A 359 9.33 11.71 8.34
N ALA A 360 9.94 12.88 8.17
CA ALA A 360 11.21 13.22 8.77
C ALA A 360 11.22 14.72 9.07
N LEU A 361 11.55 15.09 10.31
CA LEU A 361 11.50 16.49 10.77
C LEU A 361 10.12 17.11 10.46
N ASN A 362 10.10 18.21 9.72
CA ASN A 362 8.89 18.92 9.26
C ASN A 362 8.52 18.61 7.81
N GLY A 363 9.03 17.51 7.24
CA GLY A 363 8.84 17.13 5.84
C GLY A 363 8.65 15.63 5.64
N VAL A 364 8.81 15.22 4.40
CA VAL A 364 8.72 13.83 3.94
C VAL A 364 9.95 13.48 3.13
N LEU A 365 10.58 12.36 3.46
CA LEU A 365 11.61 11.73 2.62
C LEU A 365 10.92 10.76 1.68
N VAL A 366 11.23 10.85 0.39
CA VAL A 366 10.71 9.99 -0.67
C VAL A 366 11.88 9.36 -1.40
N GLN A 367 11.82 8.08 -1.67
CA GLN A 367 12.83 7.35 -2.44
C GLN A 367 12.21 6.15 -3.16
N GLU A 368 12.94 5.62 -4.13
CA GLU A 368 12.63 4.30 -4.66
C GLU A 368 12.92 3.22 -3.61
N LYS A 369 12.14 2.14 -3.64
CA LYS A 369 12.49 0.92 -2.89
C LYS A 369 13.74 0.31 -3.49
N ASP A 370 14.59 -0.28 -2.65
CA ASP A 370 15.71 -1.09 -3.10
C ASP A 370 15.20 -2.44 -3.63
N LEU A 371 14.99 -2.50 -4.94
CA LEU A 371 14.51 -3.69 -5.65
C LEU A 371 15.64 -4.43 -6.39
N SER A 372 16.91 -4.05 -6.19
CA SER A 372 18.04 -4.73 -6.79
C SER A 372 18.20 -6.13 -6.21
N ILE A 373 18.32 -7.13 -7.08
CA ILE A 373 18.56 -8.53 -6.72
C ILE A 373 19.78 -8.97 -7.52
N GLU A 374 20.89 -9.19 -6.84
CA GLU A 374 22.14 -9.64 -7.45
C GLU A 374 22.05 -11.13 -7.81
N THR A 375 22.65 -11.44 -8.94
CA THR A 375 22.85 -12.80 -9.45
C THR A 375 24.33 -13.17 -9.45
N ALA A 376 24.67 -14.42 -9.71
CA ALA A 376 26.06 -14.85 -9.83
C ALA A 376 26.84 -14.08 -10.91
N ALA A 377 26.16 -13.55 -11.93
CA ALA A 377 26.79 -12.78 -13.01
C ALA A 377 27.18 -11.35 -12.57
N ASP A 378 26.57 -10.84 -11.52
CA ASP A 378 26.85 -9.51 -10.98
C ASP A 378 28.02 -9.50 -9.99
N LEU A 379 28.47 -10.69 -9.55
CA LEU A 379 29.53 -10.83 -8.56
C LEU A 379 30.91 -10.67 -9.19
N LYS A 380 31.70 -9.78 -8.61
CA LYS A 380 33.10 -9.61 -8.98
C LYS A 380 34.00 -10.29 -7.94
N GLN A 381 34.70 -11.35 -8.34
CA GLN A 381 35.78 -11.93 -7.50
C GLN A 381 36.92 -10.93 -7.34
N VAL A 382 37.32 -10.66 -6.09
CA VAL A 382 38.35 -9.68 -5.74
C VAL A 382 39.54 -10.31 -5.00
N THR A 383 39.51 -11.62 -4.77
CA THR A 383 40.58 -12.40 -4.09
C THR A 383 41.11 -13.52 -4.97
N GLU A 384 42.33 -13.99 -4.66
CA GLU A 384 42.99 -15.11 -5.38
C GLU A 384 42.19 -16.41 -5.25
N LYS A 385 41.66 -16.71 -4.03
CA LYS A 385 40.77 -17.84 -3.81
C LYS A 385 39.39 -17.49 -4.37
N ALA A 386 38.93 -18.29 -5.32
CA ALA A 386 37.59 -18.23 -5.81
C ALA A 386 36.61 -18.92 -4.83
N PRO A 387 35.40 -18.40 -4.64
CA PRO A 387 34.36 -19.12 -3.91
C PRO A 387 33.87 -20.35 -4.71
N THR A 388 33.46 -21.38 -4.03
CA THR A 388 32.78 -22.54 -4.62
C THR A 388 31.38 -22.17 -5.08
N ALA A 389 30.77 -23.01 -5.94
CA ALA A 389 29.38 -22.81 -6.39
C ALA A 389 28.41 -22.74 -5.20
N GLN A 390 28.57 -23.60 -4.20
CA GLN A 390 27.73 -23.56 -2.98
C GLN A 390 27.92 -22.28 -2.17
N GLU A 391 29.17 -21.82 -2.03
CA GLU A 391 29.44 -20.54 -1.34
C GLU A 391 28.79 -19.34 -2.08
N ILE A 392 28.76 -19.37 -3.43
CA ILE A 392 28.08 -18.34 -4.23
C ILE A 392 26.56 -18.36 -3.97
N GLU A 393 25.93 -19.54 -3.97
CA GLU A 393 24.51 -19.66 -3.66
C GLU A 393 24.19 -19.17 -2.25
N ASP A 394 25.00 -19.55 -1.26
CA ASP A 394 24.82 -19.12 0.13
C ASP A 394 25.09 -17.63 0.33
N MET A 395 26.07 -17.05 -0.37
CA MET A 395 26.34 -15.62 -0.36
C MET A 395 25.17 -14.80 -0.96
N LEU A 396 24.63 -15.23 -2.09
CA LEU A 396 23.47 -14.57 -2.70
C LEU A 396 22.22 -14.70 -1.81
N PHE A 397 22.01 -15.86 -1.20
CA PHE A 397 20.96 -16.05 -0.19
C PHE A 397 21.13 -15.10 0.99
N ALA A 398 22.33 -15.02 1.57
CA ALA A 398 22.64 -14.13 2.68
C ALA A 398 22.53 -12.65 2.32
N ASN A 399 22.85 -12.28 1.07
CA ASN A 399 22.76 -10.91 0.56
C ASN A 399 21.32 -10.40 0.50
N LYS A 400 20.37 -11.24 0.09
CA LYS A 400 18.92 -10.94 0.14
C LYS A 400 18.44 -10.66 1.57
N ILE A 401 18.93 -11.40 2.55
CA ILE A 401 18.57 -11.22 3.96
C ILE A 401 19.20 -9.94 4.52
N VAL A 402 20.50 -9.69 4.26
CA VAL A 402 21.18 -8.52 4.81
C VAL A 402 20.61 -7.22 4.24
N LYS A 403 20.23 -7.18 2.96
CA LYS A 403 19.49 -6.09 2.31
C LYS A 403 18.20 -5.76 3.05
N ASN A 404 17.46 -6.77 3.52
CA ASN A 404 16.22 -6.61 4.24
C ASN A 404 16.39 -6.42 5.76
N SER A 405 17.61 -6.32 6.24
CA SER A 405 17.94 -6.14 7.65
C SER A 405 18.29 -4.69 7.98
N LYS A 406 17.99 -4.27 9.21
CA LYS A 406 18.29 -2.90 9.68
C LYS A 406 19.81 -2.69 9.83
N SER A 407 20.33 -1.66 9.17
CA SER A 407 21.77 -1.30 9.18
C SER A 407 22.30 -0.83 10.55
N ASN A 408 23.59 -1.00 10.89
CA ASN A 408 24.52 -1.89 10.15
C ASN A 408 24.14 -3.33 10.38
N ALA A 409 24.24 -4.14 9.35
CA ALA A 409 23.84 -5.55 9.39
C ALA A 409 24.92 -6.49 8.85
N ILE A 410 25.06 -7.63 9.52
CA ILE A 410 25.83 -8.80 9.08
C ILE A 410 24.91 -10.03 9.14
N VAL A 411 24.93 -10.83 8.10
CA VAL A 411 24.23 -12.11 8.00
C VAL A 411 25.22 -13.24 7.81
N LEU A 412 25.07 -14.30 8.61
CA LEU A 412 25.79 -15.57 8.48
C LEU A 412 24.83 -16.64 7.97
N ALA A 413 25.22 -17.32 6.91
CA ALA A 413 24.38 -18.36 6.29
C ALA A 413 25.21 -19.55 5.84
N ARG A 414 24.56 -20.73 5.73
CA ARG A 414 25.13 -21.93 5.13
C ARG A 414 24.01 -22.82 4.61
N GLY A 415 24.17 -23.37 3.40
CA GLY A 415 23.21 -24.27 2.78
C GLY A 415 21.82 -23.62 2.64
N LYS A 416 21.72 -22.35 2.24
CA LYS A 416 20.47 -21.58 2.16
C LYS A 416 19.66 -21.57 3.49
N GLN A 417 20.37 -21.48 4.62
CA GLN A 417 19.79 -21.31 5.94
C GLN A 417 20.44 -20.10 6.62
N LEU A 418 19.64 -19.20 7.17
CA LEU A 418 20.10 -18.15 8.07
C LEU A 418 20.58 -18.80 9.38
N ILE A 419 21.88 -18.74 9.63
CA ILE A 419 22.50 -19.23 10.88
C ILE A 419 22.31 -18.20 11.98
N ALA A 420 22.67 -16.95 11.71
CA ALA A 420 22.48 -15.82 12.60
C ALA A 420 22.63 -14.50 11.88
N SER A 421 22.11 -13.44 12.48
CA SER A 421 22.30 -12.07 12.03
C SER A 421 22.62 -11.15 13.20
N GLY A 422 23.43 -10.13 12.94
CA GLY A 422 23.58 -8.96 13.79
C GLY A 422 23.04 -7.76 13.04
N VAL A 423 22.06 -7.06 13.64
CA VAL A 423 21.29 -6.02 12.94
C VAL A 423 21.17 -4.76 13.79
N GLY A 424 21.04 -3.60 13.14
CA GLY A 424 20.80 -2.31 13.80
C GLY A 424 21.94 -1.84 14.69
N GLN A 425 23.18 -2.26 14.41
CA GLN A 425 24.33 -1.91 15.23
C GLN A 425 24.99 -0.62 14.76
N THR A 426 25.58 0.13 15.71
CA THR A 426 26.30 1.37 15.40
C THR A 426 27.65 1.11 14.73
N SER A 427 28.22 -0.09 14.90
CA SER A 427 29.42 -0.53 14.19
C SER A 427 29.19 -1.90 13.52
N ARG A 428 29.86 -2.12 12.38
CA ARG A 428 29.78 -3.38 11.64
C ARG A 428 30.47 -4.52 12.40
N VAL A 429 31.54 -4.21 13.13
CA VAL A 429 32.22 -5.15 14.02
C VAL A 429 31.28 -5.67 15.11
N ASP A 430 30.46 -4.80 15.70
CA ASP A 430 29.51 -5.21 16.72
C ASP A 430 28.39 -6.06 16.13
N ALA A 431 27.92 -5.74 14.90
CA ALA A 431 26.98 -6.57 14.18
C ALA A 431 27.52 -7.98 13.96
N LEU A 432 28.79 -8.09 13.51
CA LEU A 432 29.42 -9.39 13.32
C LEU A 432 29.59 -10.17 14.62
N LYS A 433 30.08 -9.53 15.67
CA LYS A 433 30.24 -10.17 16.98
C LYS A 433 28.91 -10.69 17.52
N GLN A 434 27.84 -9.90 17.39
CA GLN A 434 26.48 -10.30 17.77
C GLN A 434 26.01 -11.53 16.98
N ALA A 435 26.24 -11.56 15.66
CA ALA A 435 25.88 -12.70 14.83
C ALA A 435 26.66 -13.96 15.24
N ILE A 436 27.96 -13.87 15.48
CA ILE A 436 28.81 -14.99 15.90
C ILE A 436 28.36 -15.53 17.28
N GLU A 437 28.15 -14.65 18.26
CA GLU A 437 27.70 -15.03 19.59
C GLU A 437 26.35 -15.74 19.53
N LYS A 438 25.43 -15.20 18.74
CA LYS A 438 24.11 -15.78 18.54
C LYS A 438 24.19 -17.17 17.91
N ALA A 439 24.95 -17.34 16.84
CA ALA A 439 25.16 -18.64 16.20
C ALA A 439 25.70 -19.68 17.19
N LYS A 440 26.70 -19.31 18.00
CA LYS A 440 27.29 -20.18 19.03
C LYS A 440 26.28 -20.53 20.13
N SER A 441 25.41 -19.61 20.51
CA SER A 441 24.41 -19.86 21.55
C SER A 441 23.37 -20.91 21.14
N PHE A 442 23.17 -21.10 19.84
CA PHE A 442 22.32 -22.16 19.27
C PHE A 442 23.12 -23.35 18.72
N ASN A 443 24.40 -23.45 19.09
CA ASN A 443 25.31 -24.55 18.74
C ASN A 443 25.58 -24.71 17.24
N PHE A 444 25.48 -23.63 16.45
CA PHE A 444 25.90 -23.67 15.06
C PHE A 444 27.41 -23.69 14.94
N ASP A 445 27.91 -24.59 14.10
CA ASP A 445 29.28 -24.58 13.60
C ASP A 445 29.40 -23.57 12.46
N LEU A 446 30.30 -22.59 12.60
CA LEU A 446 30.54 -21.55 11.61
C LEU A 446 31.55 -21.96 10.50
N ASN A 447 32.16 -23.15 10.61
CA ASN A 447 33.02 -23.66 9.55
C ASN A 447 32.18 -23.86 8.26
N GLY A 448 32.67 -23.25 7.17
CA GLY A 448 31.96 -23.29 5.87
C GLY A 448 30.72 -22.42 5.78
N ALA A 449 30.42 -21.59 6.78
CA ALA A 449 29.43 -20.53 6.66
C ALA A 449 29.97 -19.39 5.80
N VAL A 450 29.07 -18.64 5.19
CA VAL A 450 29.35 -17.40 4.47
C VAL A 450 28.93 -16.19 5.28
N MET A 451 29.57 -15.04 5.03
CA MET A 451 29.23 -13.75 5.63
C MET A 451 28.77 -12.75 4.54
N ALA A 452 27.59 -12.16 4.73
CA ALA A 452 27.12 -11.03 3.92
C ALA A 452 27.07 -9.75 4.75
N SER A 453 27.44 -8.62 4.13
CA SER A 453 27.40 -7.29 4.74
C SER A 453 26.60 -6.32 3.89
N ASP A 454 25.75 -5.50 4.53
CA ASP A 454 24.92 -4.47 3.90
C ASP A 454 25.74 -3.31 3.28
N ALA A 455 27.01 -3.15 3.70
CA ALA A 455 27.95 -2.16 3.15
C ALA A 455 29.38 -2.64 3.21
N PHE A 456 30.32 -1.86 2.66
CA PHE A 456 31.74 -2.18 2.63
C PHE A 456 32.38 -2.24 4.03
N PHE A 457 33.51 -2.93 4.13
CA PHE A 457 34.34 -2.95 5.32
C PHE A 457 35.36 -1.80 5.26
N PRO A 458 35.35 -0.87 6.24
CA PRO A 458 36.32 0.22 6.27
C PRO A 458 37.74 -0.26 6.64
N PHE A 459 37.85 -1.43 7.29
CA PHE A 459 39.06 -2.08 7.75
C PHE A 459 38.91 -3.61 7.63
N PRO A 460 40.03 -4.38 7.62
CA PRO A 460 39.95 -5.85 7.54
C PRO A 460 39.45 -6.55 8.82
N ASP A 461 39.25 -5.83 9.91
CA ASP A 461 38.91 -6.35 11.26
C ASP A 461 37.67 -7.28 11.26
N CYS A 462 36.63 -6.96 10.49
CA CYS A 462 35.47 -7.85 10.35
C CYS A 462 35.88 -9.19 9.71
N VAL A 463 36.65 -9.14 8.65
CA VAL A 463 37.09 -10.36 7.94
C VAL A 463 38.06 -11.17 8.81
N GLU A 464 38.95 -10.51 9.55
CA GLU A 464 39.84 -11.16 10.52
C GLU A 464 39.09 -11.91 11.62
N ILE A 465 37.99 -11.30 12.14
CA ILE A 465 37.15 -11.94 13.15
C ILE A 465 36.40 -13.12 12.54
N ALA A 466 35.82 -12.96 11.35
CA ALA A 466 35.11 -14.02 10.66
C ALA A 466 36.01 -15.21 10.31
N ASP A 467 37.22 -14.95 9.82
CA ASP A 467 38.20 -15.97 9.51
C ASP A 467 38.60 -16.84 10.71
N LYS A 468 38.81 -16.22 11.87
CA LYS A 468 39.09 -16.93 13.14
C LYS A 468 37.96 -17.87 13.58
N GLU A 469 36.78 -17.61 13.15
CA GLU A 469 35.60 -18.43 13.41
C GLU A 469 35.30 -19.47 12.31
N GLY A 470 36.18 -19.57 11.31
CA GLY A 470 36.08 -20.55 10.22
C GLY A 470 35.22 -20.12 9.01
N ILE A 471 34.81 -18.85 8.97
CA ILE A 471 34.05 -18.28 7.83
C ILE A 471 35.07 -17.91 6.74
N LYS A 472 34.98 -18.59 5.59
CA LYS A 472 35.98 -18.48 4.51
C LYS A 472 35.41 -17.92 3.20
N ALA A 473 34.20 -17.45 3.19
CA ALA A 473 33.57 -16.81 2.02
C ALA A 473 32.77 -15.58 2.43
N VAL A 474 32.96 -14.47 1.73
CA VAL A 474 32.43 -13.15 2.09
C VAL A 474 31.86 -12.45 0.88
N ILE A 475 30.67 -11.86 1.02
CA ILE A 475 30.04 -10.97 0.04
C ILE A 475 29.80 -9.59 0.66
N GLN A 476 30.15 -8.55 -0.08
CA GLN A 476 29.99 -7.16 0.31
C GLN A 476 29.94 -6.25 -0.93
N PRO A 477 29.45 -4.99 -0.85
CA PRO A 477 29.38 -4.10 -2.02
C PRO A 477 30.75 -3.63 -2.55
N GLY A 478 31.81 -3.57 -1.73
CA GLY A 478 33.05 -2.88 -2.09
C GLY A 478 32.90 -1.35 -2.05
N GLY A 479 33.97 -0.67 -2.46
CA GLY A 479 34.02 0.78 -2.59
C GLY A 479 34.63 1.53 -1.39
N SER A 480 35.29 0.82 -0.47
CA SER A 480 36.10 1.44 0.56
C SER A 480 37.45 1.90 -0.04
N VAL A 481 37.95 3.04 0.42
CA VAL A 481 39.29 3.53 0.09
C VAL A 481 40.41 2.54 0.53
N ARG A 482 40.07 1.63 1.45
CA ARG A 482 41.01 0.63 2.03
C ARG A 482 40.59 -0.81 1.70
N ASP A 483 39.83 -1.02 0.63
CA ASP A 483 39.48 -2.37 0.17
C ASP A 483 40.71 -3.24 -0.09
N ASP A 484 41.82 -2.63 -0.57
CA ASP A 484 43.09 -3.28 -0.80
C ASP A 484 43.63 -3.99 0.45
N LEU A 485 43.55 -3.40 1.63
CA LEU A 485 43.98 -4.02 2.89
C LEU A 485 43.12 -5.24 3.23
N THR A 486 41.81 -5.15 2.99
CA THR A 486 40.89 -6.26 3.22
C THR A 486 41.16 -7.40 2.23
N PHE A 487 41.39 -7.07 0.95
CA PHE A 487 41.66 -8.06 -0.09
C PHE A 487 43.04 -8.73 0.17
N GLN A 488 44.03 -7.97 0.61
CA GLN A 488 45.34 -8.52 0.98
C GLN A 488 45.20 -9.54 2.12
N TYR A 489 44.49 -9.17 3.20
CA TYR A 489 44.23 -10.10 4.30
C TYR A 489 43.58 -11.39 3.81
N CYS A 490 42.52 -11.26 2.97
CA CYS A 490 41.82 -12.41 2.40
C CYS A 490 42.77 -13.34 1.61
N ASN A 491 43.67 -12.79 0.78
CA ASN A 491 44.64 -13.55 0.00
C ASN A 491 45.62 -14.28 0.89
N GLU A 492 46.18 -13.62 1.91
CA GLU A 492 47.12 -14.21 2.85
C GLU A 492 46.52 -15.35 3.69
N HIS A 493 45.19 -15.32 3.95
CA HIS A 493 44.49 -16.28 4.82
C HIS A 493 43.56 -17.23 4.07
N GLY A 494 43.55 -17.17 2.73
CA GLY A 494 42.71 -18.06 1.90
C GLY A 494 41.21 -17.86 2.11
N VAL A 495 40.77 -16.62 2.30
CA VAL A 495 39.36 -16.23 2.34
C VAL A 495 38.92 -15.84 0.93
N ALA A 496 37.80 -16.39 0.46
CA ALA A 496 37.18 -15.99 -0.81
C ALA A 496 36.34 -14.75 -0.58
N MET A 497 36.44 -13.72 -1.42
CA MET A 497 35.61 -12.53 -1.35
C MET A 497 35.11 -12.15 -2.73
N VAL A 498 33.85 -11.77 -2.77
CA VAL A 498 33.17 -11.17 -3.94
C VAL A 498 32.57 -9.82 -3.58
N THR A 499 32.49 -8.93 -4.57
CA THR A 499 31.80 -7.64 -4.42
C THR A 499 30.66 -7.53 -5.39
N THR A 500 29.56 -6.89 -4.93
CA THR A 500 28.33 -6.64 -5.73
C THR A 500 28.34 -5.29 -6.42
N GLY A 501 29.08 -4.31 -5.89
CA GLY A 501 29.03 -2.90 -6.35
C GLY A 501 27.77 -2.15 -5.85
N ILE A 502 26.83 -2.82 -5.18
CA ILE A 502 25.57 -2.24 -4.72
C ILE A 502 25.48 -2.32 -3.19
N ARG A 503 25.26 -1.16 -2.56
CA ARG A 503 25.10 -1.05 -1.11
C ARG A 503 23.60 -1.10 -0.74
N HIS A 504 23.27 -1.83 0.32
CA HIS A 504 21.89 -2.08 0.77
C HIS A 504 21.60 -1.50 2.16
N PHE A 505 21.78 -0.20 2.35
CA PHE A 505 21.42 0.42 3.63
C PHE A 505 19.91 0.47 3.84
N LYS A 506 19.45 0.06 5.04
CA LYS A 506 18.06 0.13 5.49
C LYS A 506 18.02 0.73 6.91
N HIS A 507 17.65 2.01 7.02
CA HIS A 507 17.56 2.75 8.28
C HIS A 507 16.18 2.78 8.90
#